data_71ed5a79ab0eded4f58067029425e3a8
#
_entry.id   71ed5a79ab0eded4f58067029425e3a8
#
_cell.length_a   1.000
_cell.length_b   1.000
_cell.length_c   1.000
_cell.angle_alpha   90.00
_cell.angle_beta   90.00
_cell.angle_gamma   90.00
#
_symmetry.space_group_name_H-M   'P 1'
#
loop_
_entity.id
_entity.type
_entity.pdbx_description
1 polymer ?
#
loop_
_entity_poly.entity_id
_entity_poly.type
_entity_poly.pdbx_seq_one_letter_code
_entity_poly.pdbx_strand_id
1 'polypeptide(L)'
;MLYRTNDGVVPKAYFKLSSLLLLAPFLVVSFCFVYLGFWQLSRSYSPQDDPGTGIVTDFSVHTHILRGQRIALEGQLIPEDTLIVSDRYEKGESTWWLVARYNTPNGALPAVLGYGDRNAVATACSHLKQTKVVASQKISGRFYYDEPPDSLKLPESGTLNRMSSAAMINMWRKFSDPRVFSGFVVLDDPPGLGLGRVSILPGQPARINWLNIFYAVEWFLFAGFCLYVWFYLVRTPEIESCAKRD
;
A
#
# COMPACT_ATOMS: atom_id res chain seq x y z
N MET A 1 -38.92 -54.06 48.02
CA MET A 1 -38.23 -52.81 47.76
C MET A 1 -37.43 -53.01 46.49
N LEU A 2 -38.05 -52.69 45.30
CA LEU A 2 -37.45 -52.92 43.98
C LEU A 2 -36.91 -51.57 43.47
N TYR A 3 -35.63 -51.50 43.37
CA TYR A 3 -34.91 -50.32 42.76
C TYR A 3 -34.92 -50.49 41.25
N ARG A 4 -35.72 -49.67 40.56
CA ARG A 4 -35.83 -49.67 39.10
C ARG A 4 -34.82 -48.67 38.58
N THR A 5 -33.69 -49.16 38.07
CA THR A 5 -32.70 -48.31 37.32
C THR A 5 -33.32 -47.95 35.97
N ASN A 6 -33.50 -46.65 35.76
CA ASN A 6 -34.01 -46.09 34.53
C ASN A 6 -32.83 -45.92 33.57
N ASP A 7 -32.45 -46.98 32.86
CA ASP A 7 -31.47 -46.92 31.78
C ASP A 7 -32.11 -46.21 30.59
N GLY A 8 -31.91 -44.89 30.55
CA GLY A 8 -32.23 -44.08 29.39
C GLY A 8 -31.43 -44.59 28.19
N VAL A 9 -32.11 -45.30 27.29
CA VAL A 9 -31.53 -45.68 25.98
C VAL A 9 -31.27 -44.41 25.23
N VAL A 10 -30.02 -43.97 25.21
CA VAL A 10 -29.56 -42.89 24.33
C VAL A 10 -29.67 -43.42 22.89
N PRO A 11 -30.53 -42.88 22.03
CA PRO A 11 -30.65 -43.37 20.66
C PRO A 11 -29.32 -43.17 19.95
N LYS A 12 -28.68 -44.25 19.51
CA LYS A 12 -27.56 -44.22 18.59
C LYS A 12 -28.06 -43.57 17.29
N ALA A 13 -27.62 -42.39 17.00
CA ALA A 13 -27.91 -41.72 15.74
C ALA A 13 -27.30 -42.52 14.58
N TYR A 14 -28.12 -43.35 13.93
CA TYR A 14 -27.75 -44.01 12.68
C TYR A 14 -27.82 -42.99 11.57
N PHE A 15 -26.67 -42.47 11.14
CA PHE A 15 -26.58 -41.65 9.95
C PHE A 15 -26.99 -42.48 8.73
N LYS A 16 -28.19 -42.21 8.19
CA LYS A 16 -28.66 -42.87 6.97
C LYS A 16 -27.75 -42.46 5.80
N LEU A 17 -27.53 -43.35 4.83
CA LEU A 17 -26.74 -43.11 3.63
C LEU A 17 -27.21 -41.85 2.89
N SER A 18 -28.51 -41.56 2.90
CA SER A 18 -29.11 -40.34 2.35
C SER A 18 -28.64 -39.07 3.04
N SER A 19 -28.39 -39.10 4.35
CA SER A 19 -27.86 -37.93 5.10
C SER A 19 -26.41 -37.65 4.77
N LEU A 20 -25.63 -38.71 4.49
CA LEU A 20 -24.24 -38.58 4.01
C LEU A 20 -24.18 -38.02 2.57
N LEU A 21 -25.07 -38.43 1.69
CA LEU A 21 -25.17 -37.87 0.33
C LEU A 21 -25.57 -36.41 0.36
N LEU A 22 -26.42 -36.01 1.30
CA LEU A 22 -26.82 -34.61 1.47
C LEU A 22 -25.69 -33.75 2.07
N LEU A 23 -24.73 -34.36 2.77
CA LEU A 23 -23.56 -33.67 3.32
C LEU A 23 -22.63 -33.13 2.21
N ALA A 24 -22.48 -33.89 1.12
CA ALA A 24 -21.51 -33.55 0.08
C ALA A 24 -21.68 -32.13 -0.49
N PRO A 25 -22.86 -31.65 -0.93
CA PRO A 25 -23.02 -30.30 -1.43
C PRO A 25 -22.74 -29.23 -0.33
N PHE A 26 -23.10 -29.46 0.92
CA PHE A 26 -22.81 -28.55 2.02
C PHE A 26 -21.32 -28.46 2.31
N LEU A 27 -20.58 -29.57 2.20
CA LEU A 27 -19.12 -29.55 2.32
C LEU A 27 -18.46 -28.77 1.19
N VAL A 28 -18.92 -28.94 -0.06
CA VAL A 28 -18.39 -28.19 -1.20
C VAL A 28 -18.59 -26.69 -1.00
N VAL A 29 -19.81 -26.27 -0.65
CA VAL A 29 -20.12 -24.85 -0.41
C VAL A 29 -19.32 -24.30 0.79
N SER A 30 -19.24 -25.05 1.88
CA SER A 30 -18.45 -24.67 3.05
C SER A 30 -16.97 -24.53 2.72
N PHE A 31 -16.41 -25.43 1.91
CA PHE A 31 -15.03 -25.35 1.45
C PHE A 31 -14.79 -24.10 0.59
N CYS A 32 -15.72 -23.75 -0.30
CA CYS A 32 -15.63 -22.53 -1.08
C CYS A 32 -15.59 -21.28 -0.17
N PHE A 33 -16.42 -21.23 0.87
CA PHE A 33 -16.40 -20.12 1.82
C PHE A 33 -15.09 -20.07 2.62
N VAL A 34 -14.56 -21.20 3.06
CA VAL A 34 -13.25 -21.27 3.73
C VAL A 34 -12.15 -20.76 2.79
N TYR A 35 -12.16 -21.16 1.53
CA TYR A 35 -11.19 -20.68 0.53
C TYR A 35 -11.28 -19.17 0.35
N LEU A 36 -12.50 -18.60 0.22
CA LEU A 36 -12.72 -17.17 0.12
C LEU A 36 -12.24 -16.43 1.38
N GLY A 37 -12.45 -16.99 2.56
CA GLY A 37 -11.95 -16.46 3.82
C GLY A 37 -10.43 -16.36 3.84
N PHE A 38 -9.72 -17.40 3.46
CA PHE A 38 -8.27 -17.39 3.36
C PHE A 38 -7.76 -16.43 2.28
N TRP A 39 -8.45 -16.35 1.14
CA TRP A 39 -8.11 -15.40 0.09
C TRP A 39 -8.23 -13.95 0.57
N GLN A 40 -9.30 -13.60 1.29
CA GLN A 40 -9.47 -12.27 1.90
C GLN A 40 -8.39 -12.00 2.96
N LEU A 41 -8.08 -13.00 3.79
CA LEU A 41 -7.05 -12.87 4.82
C LEU A 41 -5.67 -12.63 4.20
N SER A 42 -5.34 -13.32 3.11
CA SER A 42 -4.07 -13.10 2.41
C SER A 42 -3.95 -11.69 1.83
N ARG A 43 -5.07 -11.06 1.48
CA ARG A 43 -5.12 -9.68 1.00
C ARG A 43 -5.19 -8.63 2.10
N SER A 44 -5.47 -9.04 3.33
CA SER A 44 -5.53 -8.12 4.47
C SER A 44 -4.15 -7.61 4.89
N TYR A 45 -3.11 -8.34 4.54
CA TYR A 45 -1.73 -8.01 4.84
C TYR A 45 -1.01 -7.58 3.57
N SER A 46 -0.66 -6.29 3.47
CA SER A 46 0.27 -5.82 2.44
C SER A 46 1.68 -5.92 3.01
N PRO A 47 2.51 -6.86 2.52
CA PRO A 47 3.89 -6.92 2.96
C PRO A 47 4.57 -5.58 2.68
N GLN A 48 5.46 -5.18 3.56
CA GLN A 48 6.36 -4.07 3.31
C GLN A 48 7.19 -4.45 2.09
N ASP A 49 7.11 -3.67 1.01
CA ASP A 49 7.99 -3.87 -0.14
C ASP A 49 9.43 -3.80 0.36
N ASP A 50 10.11 -4.94 0.39
CA ASP A 50 11.56 -4.96 0.60
C ASP A 50 12.20 -4.47 -0.71
N PRO A 51 12.80 -3.27 -0.72
CA PRO A 51 13.35 -2.71 -1.95
C PRO A 51 14.56 -3.48 -2.47
N GLY A 52 14.98 -4.54 -1.76
CA GLY A 52 16.18 -5.29 -2.11
C GLY A 52 17.46 -4.43 -2.06
N THR A 53 18.59 -5.06 -2.28
CA THR A 53 19.92 -4.39 -2.31
C THR A 53 20.34 -3.96 -3.72
N GLY A 54 19.60 -4.35 -4.76
CA GLY A 54 19.92 -4.07 -6.15
C GLY A 54 19.74 -2.60 -6.52
N ILE A 55 20.62 -2.08 -7.37
CA ILE A 55 20.51 -0.74 -7.97
C ILE A 55 19.89 -0.89 -9.35
N VAL A 56 18.79 -0.21 -9.61
CA VAL A 56 18.15 -0.16 -10.94
C VAL A 56 18.73 1.01 -11.72
N THR A 57 19.34 0.72 -12.87
CA THR A 57 20.04 1.72 -13.69
C THR A 57 19.35 2.01 -15.02
N ASP A 58 18.59 1.04 -15.52
CA ASP A 58 17.86 1.20 -16.78
C ASP A 58 16.38 1.00 -16.54
N PHE A 59 15.63 2.11 -16.51
CA PHE A 59 14.19 2.07 -16.33
C PHE A 59 13.50 3.22 -17.08
N SER A 60 12.27 2.99 -17.46
CA SER A 60 11.39 3.94 -18.14
C SER A 60 10.24 4.33 -17.23
N VAL A 61 9.41 5.28 -17.64
CA VAL A 61 8.20 5.70 -16.92
C VAL A 61 7.19 4.58 -16.70
N HIS A 62 7.31 3.48 -17.46
CA HIS A 62 6.45 2.28 -17.34
C HIS A 62 7.06 1.17 -16.50
N THR A 63 8.31 1.31 -16.07
CA THR A 63 8.99 0.30 -15.25
C THR A 63 8.46 0.36 -13.82
N HIS A 64 8.06 -0.78 -13.28
CA HIS A 64 7.66 -0.87 -11.88
C HIS A 64 8.90 -0.86 -10.99
N ILE A 65 9.11 0.23 -10.26
CA ILE A 65 10.20 0.40 -9.30
C ILE A 65 9.60 0.33 -7.90
N LEU A 66 10.18 -0.47 -7.03
CA LEU A 66 9.67 -0.61 -5.67
C LEU A 66 9.96 0.65 -4.84
N ARG A 67 9.09 0.95 -3.87
CA ARG A 67 9.29 2.06 -2.94
C ARG A 67 10.57 1.85 -2.13
N GLY A 68 11.42 2.88 -2.07
CA GLY A 68 12.71 2.82 -1.37
C GLY A 68 13.82 2.10 -2.13
N GLN A 69 13.55 1.58 -3.32
CA GLN A 69 14.54 0.94 -4.18
C GLN A 69 15.60 1.94 -4.61
N ARG A 70 16.85 1.52 -4.56
CA ARG A 70 17.97 2.34 -5.06
C ARG A 70 17.95 2.37 -6.57
N ILE A 71 18.05 3.59 -7.10
CA ILE A 71 18.13 3.86 -8.53
C ILE A 71 19.38 4.67 -8.82
N ALA A 72 19.96 4.49 -10.00
CA ALA A 72 20.98 5.37 -10.52
C ALA A 72 20.57 5.83 -11.92
N LEU A 73 20.59 7.12 -12.13
CA LEU A 73 20.12 7.80 -13.34
C LEU A 73 21.20 8.69 -13.90
N GLU A 74 21.22 8.81 -15.21
CA GLU A 74 21.97 9.84 -15.91
C GLU A 74 21.01 10.86 -16.52
N GLY A 75 21.29 12.14 -16.34
CA GLY A 75 20.43 13.18 -16.86
C GLY A 75 20.88 14.56 -16.38
N GLN A 76 19.98 15.51 -16.47
CA GLN A 76 20.27 16.92 -16.28
C GLN A 76 19.34 17.52 -15.23
N LEU A 77 19.93 18.14 -14.20
CA LEU A 77 19.20 18.97 -13.26
C LEU A 77 18.77 20.27 -13.94
N ILE A 78 17.51 20.64 -13.74
CA ILE A 78 16.93 21.89 -14.28
C ILE A 78 16.73 22.87 -13.12
N PRO A 79 17.68 23.80 -12.89
CA PRO A 79 17.63 24.70 -11.75
C PRO A 79 16.43 25.66 -11.75
N GLU A 80 15.94 26.05 -12.91
CA GLU A 80 14.78 26.95 -13.05
C GLU A 80 13.51 26.34 -12.49
N ASP A 81 13.40 25.02 -12.51
CA ASP A 81 12.24 24.22 -12.04
C ASP A 81 12.42 23.70 -10.62
N THR A 82 13.16 24.45 -9.82
CA THR A 82 13.29 24.18 -8.39
C THR A 82 12.06 24.67 -7.65
N LEU A 83 11.50 23.80 -6.81
CA LEU A 83 10.31 24.02 -6.02
C LEU A 83 10.60 23.76 -4.54
N ILE A 84 9.76 24.30 -3.70
CA ILE A 84 9.81 24.10 -2.25
C ILE A 84 8.60 23.26 -1.83
N VAL A 85 8.82 22.26 -0.99
CA VAL A 85 7.76 21.41 -0.44
C VAL A 85 7.74 21.55 1.08
N SER A 86 6.62 22.03 1.61
CA SER A 86 6.37 22.23 3.03
C SER A 86 5.83 20.97 3.72
N ASP A 87 5.52 21.09 4.99
CA ASP A 87 4.89 20.03 5.79
C ASP A 87 5.67 18.71 5.77
N ARG A 88 7.01 18.81 5.82
CA ARG A 88 7.91 17.66 5.92
C ARG A 88 8.40 17.49 7.35
N TYR A 89 8.74 16.27 7.70
CA TYR A 89 9.26 15.94 9.02
C TYR A 89 10.57 15.18 8.88
N GLU A 90 11.61 15.69 9.55
CA GLU A 90 12.92 15.05 9.65
C GLU A 90 13.34 15.03 11.12
N LYS A 91 13.70 13.86 11.63
CA LYS A 91 14.12 13.67 13.03
C LYS A 91 13.13 14.21 14.07
N GLY A 92 11.83 14.23 13.74
CA GLY A 92 10.76 14.71 14.61
C GLY A 92 10.48 16.22 14.53
N GLU A 93 11.23 16.96 13.72
CA GLU A 93 11.03 18.39 13.49
C GLU A 93 10.33 18.69 12.19
N SER A 94 9.51 19.75 12.16
CA SER A 94 8.88 20.23 10.94
C SER A 94 9.92 20.92 10.05
N THR A 95 10.02 20.50 8.82
CA THR A 95 11.04 20.95 7.86
C THR A 95 10.45 21.25 6.48
N TRP A 96 11.27 21.78 5.62
CA TRP A 96 10.97 22.08 4.22
C TRP A 96 11.96 21.34 3.33
N TRP A 97 11.48 20.82 2.20
CA TRP A 97 12.34 20.17 1.21
C TRP A 97 12.56 21.06 0.00
N LEU A 98 13.79 21.02 -0.53
CA LEU A 98 14.13 21.57 -1.83
C LEU A 98 14.07 20.45 -2.87
N VAL A 99 13.29 20.68 -3.93
CA VAL A 99 13.06 19.72 -4.99
C VAL A 99 13.32 20.38 -6.33
N ALA A 100 14.01 19.73 -7.23
CA ALA A 100 14.19 20.22 -8.58
C ALA A 100 13.83 19.17 -9.62
N ARG A 101 13.49 19.61 -10.82
CA ARG A 101 13.27 18.71 -11.95
C ARG A 101 14.60 18.13 -12.41
N TYR A 102 14.62 16.82 -12.62
CA TYR A 102 15.72 16.09 -13.22
C TYR A 102 15.26 15.44 -14.52
N ASN A 103 15.85 15.86 -15.65
CA ASN A 103 15.53 15.33 -16.96
C ASN A 103 16.44 14.16 -17.29
N THR A 104 15.87 13.03 -17.62
CA THR A 104 16.55 11.84 -18.12
C THR A 104 16.13 11.56 -19.56
N PRO A 105 16.87 10.73 -20.31
CA PRO A 105 16.44 10.28 -21.63
C PRO A 105 15.06 9.60 -21.63
N ASN A 106 14.66 9.03 -20.50
CA ASN A 106 13.43 8.26 -20.36
C ASN A 106 12.25 9.04 -19.74
N GLY A 107 12.47 10.30 -19.35
CA GLY A 107 11.43 11.17 -18.78
C GLY A 107 11.93 12.09 -17.69
N ALA A 108 11.04 12.92 -17.18
CA ALA A 108 11.33 13.85 -16.10
C ALA A 108 10.95 13.25 -14.73
N LEU A 109 11.77 13.56 -13.73
CA LEU A 109 11.63 13.03 -12.36
C LEU A 109 11.90 14.16 -11.35
N PRO A 110 11.03 14.39 -10.34
CA PRO A 110 11.37 15.24 -9.21
C PRO A 110 12.51 14.63 -8.39
N ALA A 111 13.55 15.41 -8.11
CA ALA A 111 14.69 15.03 -7.28
C ALA A 111 14.73 15.88 -6.02
N VAL A 112 14.72 15.25 -4.85
CA VAL A 112 14.84 15.92 -3.55
C VAL A 112 16.32 16.19 -3.27
N LEU A 113 16.66 17.46 -3.18
CA LEU A 113 18.04 17.95 -3.05
C LEU A 113 18.48 18.15 -1.59
N GLY A 114 17.52 18.16 -0.65
CA GLY A 114 17.83 18.33 0.77
C GLY A 114 16.69 18.95 1.54
N TYR A 115 16.88 19.09 2.85
CA TYR A 115 15.92 19.70 3.76
C TYR A 115 16.55 20.78 4.64
N GLY A 116 15.71 21.65 5.18
CA GLY A 116 16.11 22.67 6.13
C GLY A 116 14.92 23.43 6.67
N ASP A 117 15.19 24.48 7.42
CA ASP A 117 14.18 25.45 7.77
C ASP A 117 13.73 26.27 6.53
N ARG A 118 12.64 27.02 6.67
CA ARG A 118 12.06 27.80 5.56
C ARG A 118 13.08 28.75 4.91
N ASN A 119 13.90 29.40 5.70
CA ASN A 119 14.85 30.42 5.21
C ASN A 119 16.04 29.77 4.48
N ALA A 120 16.60 28.70 5.04
CA ALA A 120 17.68 27.96 4.41
C ALA A 120 17.25 27.39 3.05
N VAL A 121 16.05 26.77 2.97
CA VAL A 121 15.52 26.22 1.72
C VAL A 121 15.19 27.31 0.72
N ALA A 122 14.61 28.44 1.15
CA ALA A 122 14.33 29.58 0.26
C ALA A 122 15.62 30.19 -0.31
N THR A 123 16.67 30.34 0.50
CA THR A 123 17.98 30.81 0.07
C THR A 123 18.61 29.86 -0.94
N ALA A 124 18.63 28.57 -0.65
CA ALA A 124 19.15 27.53 -1.54
C ALA A 124 18.36 27.48 -2.86
N CYS A 125 17.04 27.62 -2.83
CA CYS A 125 16.18 27.69 -4.00
C CYS A 125 16.55 28.90 -4.88
N SER A 126 16.69 30.06 -4.27
CA SER A 126 17.05 31.31 -5.01
C SER A 126 18.45 31.20 -5.64
N HIS A 127 19.39 30.65 -4.90
CA HIS A 127 20.76 30.44 -5.41
C HIS A 127 20.77 29.44 -6.58
N LEU A 128 20.06 28.31 -6.44
CA LEU A 128 20.00 27.29 -7.48
C LEU A 128 19.35 27.83 -8.77
N LYS A 129 18.26 28.62 -8.66
CA LYS A 129 17.58 29.21 -9.82
C LYS A 129 18.46 30.20 -10.62
N GLN A 130 19.46 30.76 -9.98
CA GLN A 130 20.44 31.65 -10.65
C GLN A 130 21.59 30.86 -11.29
N THR A 131 21.72 29.57 -10.97
CA THR A 131 22.77 28.72 -11.52
C THR A 131 22.40 28.32 -12.95
N LYS A 132 23.39 28.32 -13.84
CA LYS A 132 23.20 27.80 -15.20
C LYS A 132 22.90 26.28 -15.13
N VAL A 133 22.17 25.82 -16.13
CA VAL A 133 21.88 24.39 -16.28
C VAL A 133 23.18 23.58 -16.25
N VAL A 134 23.26 22.63 -15.36
CA VAL A 134 24.44 21.77 -15.19
C VAL A 134 24.45 20.71 -16.29
N ALA A 135 25.64 20.32 -16.74
CA ALA A 135 25.82 19.24 -17.70
C ALA A 135 25.18 17.93 -17.16
N SER A 136 24.88 17.02 -18.05
CA SER A 136 24.39 15.71 -17.65
C SER A 136 25.31 15.05 -16.64
N GLN A 137 24.73 14.55 -15.54
CA GLN A 137 25.46 13.90 -14.47
C GLN A 137 24.73 12.66 -14.01
N LYS A 138 25.47 11.72 -13.41
CA LYS A 138 24.86 10.58 -12.76
C LYS A 138 24.45 10.95 -11.35
N ILE A 139 23.22 10.60 -10.99
CA ILE A 139 22.75 10.68 -9.62
C ILE A 139 22.36 9.30 -9.14
N SER A 140 22.48 9.06 -7.85
CA SER A 140 21.93 7.92 -7.18
C SER A 140 21.03 8.34 -6.03
N GLY A 141 20.03 7.53 -5.75
CA GLY A 141 19.08 7.82 -4.70
C GLY A 141 18.07 6.73 -4.52
N ARG A 142 17.06 6.99 -3.70
CA ARG A 142 15.95 6.08 -3.45
C ARG A 142 14.68 6.61 -4.07
N PHE A 143 14.00 5.74 -4.80
CA PHE A 143 12.73 6.07 -5.46
C PHE A 143 11.57 5.94 -4.48
N TYR A 144 10.64 6.90 -4.56
CA TYR A 144 9.38 6.90 -3.82
C TYR A 144 8.23 7.28 -4.75
N TYR A 145 7.07 6.68 -4.52
CA TYR A 145 5.88 7.02 -5.30
C TYR A 145 5.34 8.39 -4.95
N ASP A 146 4.60 8.98 -5.88
CA ASP A 146 3.86 10.21 -5.67
C ASP A 146 2.95 10.12 -4.44
N GLU A 147 2.86 11.23 -3.74
CA GLU A 147 1.87 11.42 -2.69
C GLU A 147 0.57 11.92 -3.32
N PRO A 148 -0.60 11.46 -2.81
CA PRO A 148 -1.86 12.00 -3.27
C PRO A 148 -1.92 13.50 -3.00
N PRO A 149 -2.46 14.29 -3.96
CA PRO A 149 -2.61 15.74 -3.77
C PRO A 149 -3.52 16.01 -2.57
N ASP A 150 -3.17 17.00 -1.75
CA ASP A 150 -4.00 17.46 -0.65
C ASP A 150 -5.05 18.44 -1.19
N SER A 151 -6.29 17.97 -1.28
CA SER A 151 -7.41 18.80 -1.76
C SER A 151 -7.88 19.87 -0.78
N LEU A 152 -7.43 19.82 0.47
CA LEU A 152 -7.89 20.70 1.55
C LEU A 152 -7.00 21.92 1.75
N LYS A 153 -5.75 21.88 1.27
CA LYS A 153 -4.82 22.98 1.40
C LYS A 153 -4.39 23.47 0.02
N LEU A 154 -4.83 24.67 -0.34
CA LEU A 154 -4.27 25.37 -1.49
C LEU A 154 -2.81 25.71 -1.17
N PRO A 155 -1.85 25.36 -2.05
CA PRO A 155 -0.45 25.70 -1.84
C PRO A 155 -0.30 27.22 -1.79
N GLU A 156 0.48 27.73 -0.85
CA GLU A 156 0.98 29.11 -0.92
C GLU A 156 1.70 29.28 -2.26
N SER A 157 1.59 30.47 -2.85
CA SER A 157 2.20 30.74 -4.16
C SER A 157 3.66 30.31 -4.22
N GLY A 158 3.96 29.32 -5.06
CA GLY A 158 5.32 28.81 -5.27
C GLY A 158 5.79 27.70 -4.34
N THR A 159 4.93 27.21 -3.43
CA THR A 159 5.23 26.06 -2.54
C THR A 159 4.21 24.95 -2.72
N LEU A 160 4.63 23.71 -2.51
CA LEU A 160 3.78 22.52 -2.46
C LEU A 160 3.79 21.97 -1.05
N ASN A 161 2.73 21.25 -0.67
CA ASN A 161 2.66 20.53 0.60
C ASN A 161 2.78 19.01 0.43
N ARG A 162 2.83 18.55 -0.82
CA ARG A 162 2.93 17.13 -1.18
C ARG A 162 3.90 16.90 -2.33
N MET A 163 4.53 15.72 -2.33
CA MET A 163 5.38 15.27 -3.43
C MET A 163 4.48 14.64 -4.51
N SER A 164 3.92 15.49 -5.36
CA SER A 164 3.05 15.09 -6.48
C SER A 164 3.62 15.58 -7.80
N SER A 165 4.05 14.64 -8.64
CA SER A 165 4.57 14.95 -9.99
C SER A 165 3.53 15.70 -10.82
N ALA A 166 2.24 15.34 -10.70
CA ALA A 166 1.16 16.01 -11.40
C ALA A 166 1.00 17.49 -11.02
N ALA A 167 1.19 17.83 -9.73
CA ALA A 167 1.18 19.22 -9.28
C ALA A 167 2.44 19.97 -9.75
N MET A 168 3.61 19.32 -9.73
CA MET A 168 4.89 19.91 -10.12
C MET A 168 4.95 20.24 -11.60
N ILE A 169 4.40 19.41 -12.48
CA ILE A 169 4.33 19.65 -13.94
C ILE A 169 3.70 21.01 -14.24
N ASN A 170 2.64 21.39 -13.53
CA ASN A 170 1.96 22.66 -13.73
C ASN A 170 2.79 23.89 -13.29
N MET A 171 3.84 23.64 -12.49
CA MET A 171 4.73 24.71 -11.96
C MET A 171 6.05 24.79 -12.72
N TRP A 172 6.43 23.74 -13.48
CA TRP A 172 7.65 23.72 -14.27
C TRP A 172 7.55 24.63 -15.49
N ARG A 173 8.65 25.34 -15.77
CA ARG A 173 8.71 26.23 -16.91
C ARG A 173 9.00 25.43 -18.18
N LYS A 174 8.31 25.79 -19.27
CA LYS A 174 8.57 25.24 -20.61
C LYS A 174 8.67 23.70 -20.63
N PHE A 175 7.89 23.03 -19.81
CA PHE A 175 7.85 21.58 -19.80
C PHE A 175 6.90 21.09 -20.89
N SER A 176 7.42 20.35 -21.85
CA SER A 176 6.67 19.81 -22.99
C SER A 176 6.80 18.30 -23.18
N ASP A 177 7.67 17.64 -22.41
CA ASP A 177 7.81 16.17 -22.48
C ASP A 177 6.64 15.50 -21.76
N PRO A 178 5.86 14.65 -22.43
CA PRO A 178 4.73 13.95 -21.78
C PRO A 178 5.21 12.87 -20.81
N ARG A 179 6.49 12.49 -20.82
CA ARG A 179 7.02 11.40 -20.00
C ARG A 179 7.46 11.95 -18.65
N VAL A 180 6.66 11.65 -17.63
CA VAL A 180 6.98 11.99 -16.24
C VAL A 180 6.83 10.73 -15.39
N PHE A 181 7.81 10.48 -14.54
CA PHE A 181 7.73 9.38 -13.58
C PHE A 181 6.69 9.68 -12.50
N SER A 182 5.85 8.71 -12.17
CA SER A 182 4.86 8.79 -11.08
C SER A 182 5.54 8.58 -9.73
N GLY A 183 6.46 9.46 -9.37
CA GLY A 183 7.23 9.38 -8.15
C GLY A 183 8.40 10.37 -8.15
N PHE A 184 9.23 10.27 -7.13
CA PHE A 184 10.39 11.15 -6.92
C PHE A 184 11.58 10.37 -6.39
N VAL A 185 12.76 10.93 -6.55
CA VAL A 185 14.00 10.38 -6.00
C VAL A 185 14.49 11.24 -4.83
N VAL A 186 14.88 10.60 -3.74
CA VAL A 186 15.65 11.22 -2.66
C VAL A 186 17.12 10.91 -2.91
N LEU A 187 17.93 11.92 -3.14
CA LEU A 187 19.34 11.75 -3.50
C LEU A 187 20.17 11.18 -2.35
N ASP A 188 21.03 10.22 -2.65
CA ASP A 188 22.02 9.69 -1.71
C ASP A 188 23.10 10.73 -1.39
N ASP A 189 23.47 11.52 -2.40
CA ASP A 189 24.49 12.57 -2.28
C ASP A 189 23.93 13.88 -2.88
N PRO A 190 23.28 14.71 -2.06
CA PRO A 190 22.70 15.96 -2.52
C PRO A 190 23.80 16.97 -2.85
N PRO A 191 23.56 17.88 -3.82
CA PRO A 191 24.49 18.95 -4.09
C PRO A 191 24.72 19.81 -2.84
N GLY A 192 25.94 20.31 -2.67
CA GLY A 192 26.39 21.09 -1.50
C GLY A 192 25.71 22.48 -1.39
N LEU A 193 24.39 22.48 -1.10
CA LEU A 193 23.57 23.68 -0.97
C LEU A 193 23.42 24.16 0.48
N GLY A 194 24.19 23.62 1.42
CA GLY A 194 24.04 23.90 2.85
C GLY A 194 22.80 23.33 3.50
N LEU A 195 22.10 22.39 2.81
CA LEU A 195 20.91 21.72 3.27
C LEU A 195 21.24 20.37 3.92
N GLY A 196 20.39 19.95 4.85
CA GLY A 196 20.46 18.64 5.44
C GLY A 196 20.11 17.52 4.43
N ARG A 197 20.73 16.35 4.59
CA ARG A 197 20.38 15.17 3.81
C ARG A 197 19.10 14.56 4.32
N VAL A 198 18.11 14.39 3.43
CA VAL A 198 16.84 13.75 3.78
C VAL A 198 17.08 12.30 4.18
N SER A 199 16.56 11.91 5.33
CA SER A 199 16.64 10.54 5.81
C SER A 199 15.89 9.60 4.88
N ILE A 200 16.28 8.33 4.89
CA ILE A 200 15.50 7.29 4.19
C ILE A 200 14.09 7.31 4.78
N LEU A 201 13.12 7.63 3.94
CA LEU A 201 11.73 7.62 4.39
C LEU A 201 11.37 6.21 4.86
N PRO A 202 10.87 6.05 6.08
CA PRO A 202 10.46 4.75 6.54
C PRO A 202 9.45 4.17 5.56
N GLY A 203 9.57 2.89 5.25
CA GLY A 203 8.55 2.16 4.52
C GLY A 203 7.20 2.42 5.21
N GLN A 204 6.12 2.51 4.46
CA GLN A 204 4.83 2.55 5.13
C GLN A 204 4.74 1.27 5.97
N PRO A 205 4.42 1.39 7.28
CA PRO A 205 4.23 0.19 8.09
C PRO A 205 3.22 -0.70 7.36
N ALA A 206 3.45 -2.00 7.40
CA ALA A 206 2.54 -2.97 6.84
C ALA A 206 1.10 -2.59 7.26
N ARG A 207 0.29 -2.16 6.30
CA ARG A 207 -1.07 -1.74 6.60
C ARG A 207 -1.94 -2.97 6.67
N ILE A 208 -2.51 -3.19 7.84
CA ILE A 208 -3.57 -4.18 8.03
C ILE A 208 -4.86 -3.58 7.44
N ASN A 209 -5.38 -4.21 6.41
CA ASN A 209 -6.69 -3.86 5.87
C ASN A 209 -7.78 -4.56 6.70
N TRP A 210 -8.26 -3.87 7.72
CA TRP A 210 -9.29 -4.36 8.63
C TRP A 210 -10.57 -4.79 7.91
N LEU A 211 -10.92 -4.12 6.81
CA LEU A 211 -12.09 -4.47 6.01
C LEU A 211 -11.97 -5.88 5.44
N ASN A 212 -10.80 -6.25 4.93
CA ASN A 212 -10.54 -7.60 4.42
C ASN A 212 -10.58 -8.64 5.55
N ILE A 213 -10.15 -8.28 6.76
CA ILE A 213 -10.26 -9.17 7.94
C ILE A 213 -11.73 -9.40 8.29
N PHE A 214 -12.56 -8.35 8.33
CA PHE A 214 -13.99 -8.48 8.59
C PHE A 214 -14.66 -9.39 7.56
N TYR A 215 -14.39 -9.22 6.28
CA TYR A 215 -14.92 -10.11 5.24
C TYR A 215 -14.41 -11.54 5.38
N ALA A 216 -13.16 -11.76 5.78
CA ALA A 216 -12.65 -13.10 6.04
C ALA A 216 -13.42 -13.80 7.16
N VAL A 217 -13.69 -13.08 8.26
CA VAL A 217 -14.51 -13.59 9.38
C VAL A 217 -15.92 -13.93 8.90
N GLU A 218 -16.55 -13.08 8.10
CA GLU A 218 -17.88 -13.31 7.54
C GLU A 218 -17.93 -14.59 6.69
N TRP A 219 -16.94 -14.83 5.85
CA TRP A 219 -16.83 -16.05 5.05
C TRP A 219 -16.69 -17.30 5.92
N PHE A 220 -15.91 -17.27 7.01
CA PHE A 220 -15.80 -18.38 7.94
C PHE A 220 -17.12 -18.64 8.70
N LEU A 221 -17.86 -17.59 9.05
CA LEU A 221 -19.19 -17.73 9.64
C LEU A 221 -20.17 -18.41 8.68
N PHE A 222 -20.16 -18.03 7.39
CA PHE A 222 -20.99 -18.69 6.38
C PHE A 222 -20.63 -20.16 6.19
N ALA A 223 -19.34 -20.51 6.23
CA ALA A 223 -18.92 -21.90 6.20
C ALA A 223 -19.48 -22.72 7.38
N GLY A 224 -19.38 -22.17 8.58
CA GLY A 224 -19.96 -22.79 9.79
C GLY A 224 -21.48 -22.88 9.72
N PHE A 225 -22.14 -21.85 9.20
CA PHE A 225 -23.60 -21.83 9.04
C PHE A 225 -24.08 -22.89 8.05
N CYS A 226 -23.39 -23.15 6.95
CA CYS A 226 -23.71 -24.23 6.02
C CYS A 226 -23.71 -25.60 6.73
N LEU A 227 -22.69 -25.87 7.55
CA LEU A 227 -22.61 -27.11 8.31
C LEU A 227 -23.71 -27.21 9.38
N TYR A 228 -24.03 -26.09 10.02
CA TYR A 228 -25.14 -26.00 10.97
C TYR A 228 -26.50 -26.33 10.32
N VAL A 229 -26.76 -25.74 9.13
CA VAL A 229 -28.00 -26.00 8.39
C VAL A 229 -28.10 -27.48 7.99
N TRP A 230 -27.02 -28.08 7.49
CA TRP A 230 -27.01 -29.51 7.23
C TRP A 230 -27.35 -30.32 8.48
N PHE A 231 -26.71 -30.03 9.60
CA PHE A 231 -26.95 -30.74 10.87
C PHE A 231 -28.39 -30.57 11.33
N TYR A 232 -28.98 -29.41 11.20
CA TYR A 232 -30.37 -29.13 11.53
C TYR A 232 -31.32 -29.95 10.65
N LEU A 233 -31.11 -29.97 9.35
CA LEU A 233 -31.93 -30.73 8.38
C LEU A 233 -31.90 -32.24 8.64
N VAL A 234 -30.76 -32.77 9.07
CA VAL A 234 -30.64 -34.22 9.37
C VAL A 234 -31.33 -34.58 10.68
N ARG A 235 -31.38 -33.69 11.66
CA ARG A 235 -32.05 -33.95 12.96
C ARG A 235 -33.55 -33.77 12.94
N THR A 236 -34.10 -32.85 12.16
CA THR A 236 -35.53 -32.50 12.16
C THR A 236 -36.46 -33.68 11.78
N PRO A 237 -36.14 -34.58 10.83
CA PRO A 237 -37.02 -35.70 10.49
C PRO A 237 -37.23 -36.73 11.62
N GLU A 238 -36.31 -36.84 12.57
CA GLU A 238 -36.43 -37.80 13.67
C GLU A 238 -37.45 -37.35 14.72
N ILE A 239 -37.60 -36.05 14.92
CA ILE A 239 -38.55 -35.50 15.91
C ILE A 239 -40.01 -35.71 15.43
N GLU A 240 -40.28 -35.48 14.13
CA GLU A 240 -41.62 -35.72 13.57
C GLU A 240 -42.03 -37.20 13.53
N SER A 241 -41.08 -38.11 13.34
CA SER A 241 -41.36 -39.56 13.30
C SER A 241 -41.63 -40.12 14.69
N CYS A 242 -41.13 -39.54 15.74
CA CYS A 242 -41.47 -39.89 17.13
C CYS A 242 -42.84 -39.34 17.55
N ALA A 243 -43.18 -38.10 17.13
CA ALA A 243 -44.48 -37.48 17.47
C ALA A 243 -45.70 -38.11 16.76
N LYS A 244 -45.51 -38.89 15.68
CA LYS A 244 -46.57 -39.61 14.96
C LYS A 244 -46.82 -41.03 15.46
N ARG A 245 -46.08 -41.52 16.47
CA ARG A 245 -46.22 -42.86 17.05
C ARG A 245 -46.98 -42.91 18.37
N ASP A 246 -47.31 -41.75 18.91
CA ASP A 246 -48.21 -41.60 20.07
C ASP A 246 -49.60 -41.15 19.58
#